data_182a02036ab24c6317a5cdce159c12fd
#
_entry.id   182a02036ab24c6317a5cdce159c12fd
#
_cell.length_a   1.000
_cell.length_b   1.000
_cell.length_c   1.000
_cell.angle_alpha   90.00
_cell.angle_beta   90.00
_cell.angle_gamma   90.00
#
_symmetry.space_group_name_H-M   'P 1'
#
loop_
_entity.id
_entity.type
_entity.pdbx_description
1 polymer ?
#
loop_
_entity_poly.entity_id
_entity_poly.type
_entity_poly.pdbx_seq_one_letter_code
_entity_poly.pdbx_strand_id
1 'polypeptide(L)'
;MLFFNFSRRRVAFNKLSNQDLAVHRFQFVSRLMVAAGYKGWILLIDEAEIIGRYSFKQRAKSYMEVARWMGVLDEYACPAIGAIVALTDDFQSVVLEDKQDSRKLEQMSQGGVADEVQAQALLAVQGVRLIEGESEPLIRPYDSMVDALYERLRSLHGSAYSWTPPPISAVEKLSSTRMREYVRGWITEWDLRRLYP
;
A
#
# COMPACT_ATOMS: atom_id res chain seq x y z
N MET A 1 4.56 41.70 -44.49
CA MET A 1 3.55 40.64 -44.34
C MET A 1 4.28 39.29 -44.27
N LEU A 2 4.55 38.82 -43.07
CA LEU A 2 5.33 37.57 -42.84
C LEU A 2 4.34 36.41 -42.68
N PHE A 3 4.31 35.51 -43.66
CA PHE A 3 3.53 34.27 -43.56
C PHE A 3 4.34 33.23 -42.78
N PHE A 4 3.90 32.91 -41.57
CA PHE A 4 4.40 31.74 -40.83
C PHE A 4 3.72 30.48 -41.36
N ASN A 5 4.48 29.68 -42.10
CA ASN A 5 4.04 28.38 -42.57
C ASN A 5 4.15 27.38 -41.41
N PHE A 6 3.06 27.17 -40.65
CA PHE A 6 2.99 26.12 -39.65
C PHE A 6 2.84 24.77 -40.36
N SER A 7 3.96 24.13 -40.64
CA SER A 7 3.97 22.73 -41.03
C SER A 7 3.37 21.89 -39.89
N ARG A 8 2.14 21.41 -40.09
CA ARG A 8 1.48 20.45 -39.22
C ARG A 8 2.26 19.13 -39.30
N ARG A 9 3.33 18.98 -38.54
CA ARG A 9 3.88 17.65 -38.24
C ARG A 9 2.80 16.91 -37.45
N ARG A 10 2.18 15.92 -38.08
CA ARG A 10 1.36 14.92 -37.37
C ARG A 10 2.32 14.17 -36.44
N VAL A 11 2.38 14.54 -35.19
CA VAL A 11 3.02 13.72 -34.17
C VAL A 11 2.14 12.49 -34.04
N ALA A 12 2.65 11.35 -34.53
CA ALA A 12 2.00 10.06 -34.29
C ALA A 12 2.14 9.77 -32.80
N PHE A 13 1.06 9.99 -32.05
CA PHE A 13 1.00 9.54 -30.67
C PHE A 13 0.88 8.01 -30.69
N ASN A 14 1.94 7.32 -30.33
CA ASN A 14 1.83 5.91 -29.98
C ASN A 14 0.78 5.79 -28.88
N LYS A 15 -0.18 4.90 -29.07
CA LYS A 15 -1.24 4.66 -28.09
C LYS A 15 -0.60 4.08 -26.83
N LEU A 16 -0.39 4.94 -25.83
CA LEU A 16 0.10 4.53 -24.52
C LEU A 16 -0.85 3.49 -23.92
N SER A 17 -0.31 2.49 -23.26
CA SER A 17 -1.15 1.59 -22.48
C SER A 17 -1.81 2.35 -21.33
N ASN A 18 -2.95 1.88 -20.84
CA ASN A 18 -3.59 2.50 -19.67
C ASN A 18 -2.66 2.50 -18.45
N GLN A 19 -1.77 1.54 -18.35
CA GLN A 19 -0.78 1.44 -17.29
C GLN A 19 0.28 2.53 -17.38
N ASP A 20 0.85 2.75 -18.57
CA ASP A 20 1.82 3.84 -18.80
C ASP A 20 1.18 5.20 -18.57
N LEU A 21 -0.07 5.37 -18.99
CA LEU A 21 -0.82 6.60 -18.77
C LEU A 21 -1.01 6.87 -17.26
N ALA A 22 -1.27 5.82 -16.45
CA ALA A 22 -1.38 5.97 -15.00
C ALA A 22 -0.05 6.45 -14.41
N VAL A 23 1.08 5.82 -14.76
CA VAL A 23 2.43 6.22 -14.29
C VAL A 23 2.72 7.67 -14.65
N HIS A 24 2.47 8.09 -15.90
CA HIS A 24 2.68 9.47 -16.31
C HIS A 24 1.82 10.48 -15.54
N ARG A 25 0.59 10.12 -15.14
CA ARG A 25 -0.25 10.95 -14.28
C ARG A 25 0.37 11.13 -12.89
N PHE A 26 0.87 10.07 -12.28
CA PHE A 26 1.56 10.16 -11.01
C PHE A 26 2.84 10.99 -11.09
N GLN A 27 3.64 10.82 -12.14
CA GLN A 27 4.82 11.64 -12.39
C GLN A 27 4.47 13.14 -12.57
N PHE A 28 3.38 13.42 -13.28
CA PHE A 28 2.90 14.79 -13.44
C PHE A 28 2.49 15.40 -12.09
N VAL A 29 1.70 14.68 -11.29
CA VAL A 29 1.29 15.15 -9.96
C VAL A 29 2.51 15.35 -9.06
N SER A 30 3.49 14.46 -9.10
CA SER A 30 4.74 14.61 -8.35
C SER A 30 5.46 15.93 -8.68
N ARG A 31 5.61 16.23 -9.97
CA ARG A 31 6.22 17.49 -10.42
C ARG A 31 5.40 18.70 -9.98
N LEU A 32 4.08 18.60 -10.02
CA LEU A 32 3.18 19.67 -9.56
C LEU A 32 3.35 19.91 -8.06
N MET A 33 3.44 18.85 -7.24
CA MET A 33 3.65 18.96 -5.80
C MET A 33 5.00 19.63 -5.47
N VAL A 34 6.06 19.25 -6.17
CA VAL A 34 7.38 19.89 -6.02
C VAL A 34 7.33 21.36 -6.45
N ALA A 35 6.67 21.69 -7.56
CA ALA A 35 6.49 23.06 -8.02
C ALA A 35 5.67 23.92 -7.03
N ALA A 36 4.75 23.30 -6.29
CA ALA A 36 3.98 23.93 -5.22
C ALA A 36 4.75 24.07 -3.89
N GLY A 37 6.03 23.69 -3.85
CA GLY A 37 6.90 23.84 -2.67
C GLY A 37 6.91 22.65 -1.72
N TYR A 38 6.26 21.53 -2.04
CA TYR A 38 6.34 20.30 -1.27
C TYR A 38 7.63 19.53 -1.63
N LYS A 39 8.15 18.74 -0.67
CA LYS A 39 9.33 17.88 -0.94
C LYS A 39 8.98 16.66 -1.80
N GLY A 40 7.71 16.32 -1.91
CA GLY A 40 7.17 15.16 -2.58
C GLY A 40 5.84 14.74 -1.97
N TRP A 41 5.42 13.51 -2.24
CA TRP A 41 4.23 12.91 -1.67
C TRP A 41 4.43 11.42 -1.43
N ILE A 42 3.59 10.84 -0.59
CA ILE A 42 3.64 9.43 -0.22
C ILE A 42 2.34 8.77 -0.63
N LEU A 43 2.44 7.64 -1.33
CA LEU A 43 1.33 6.76 -1.64
C LEU A 43 1.15 5.76 -0.50
N LEU A 44 -0.03 5.72 0.08
CA LEU A 44 -0.41 4.70 1.06
C LEU A 44 -1.27 3.66 0.35
N ILE A 45 -0.75 2.45 0.18
CA ILE A 45 -1.42 1.33 -0.49
C ILE A 45 -1.81 0.32 0.57
N ASP A 46 -3.09 0.30 0.91
CA ASP A 46 -3.67 -0.62 1.88
C ASP A 46 -4.31 -1.83 1.19
N GLU A 47 -4.51 -2.91 1.95
CA GLU A 47 -5.11 -4.16 1.47
C GLU A 47 -4.40 -4.77 0.25
N ALA A 48 -3.08 -4.64 0.15
CA ALA A 48 -2.34 -5.16 -1.00
C ALA A 48 -2.37 -6.70 -1.08
N GLU A 49 -2.79 -7.40 -0.03
CA GLU A 49 -3.07 -8.85 -0.05
C GLU A 49 -4.16 -9.26 -1.05
N ILE A 50 -4.98 -8.33 -1.54
CA ILE A 50 -5.92 -8.57 -2.64
C ILE A 50 -5.20 -9.14 -3.88
N ILE A 51 -3.91 -8.86 -4.07
CA ILE A 51 -3.06 -9.47 -5.09
C ILE A 51 -3.24 -11.00 -5.11
N GLY A 52 -3.35 -11.62 -3.94
CA GLY A 52 -3.54 -13.07 -3.80
C GLY A 52 -4.79 -13.63 -4.47
N ARG A 53 -5.80 -12.81 -4.73
CA ARG A 53 -7.06 -13.23 -5.38
C ARG A 53 -6.97 -13.29 -6.91
N TYR A 54 -5.92 -12.75 -7.48
CA TYR A 54 -5.75 -12.64 -8.92
C TYR A 54 -5.15 -13.91 -9.55
N SER A 55 -5.27 -14.02 -10.87
CA SER A 55 -4.54 -15.03 -11.65
C SER A 55 -3.03 -14.80 -11.55
N PHE A 56 -2.23 -15.85 -11.77
CA PHE A 56 -0.77 -15.74 -11.72
C PHE A 56 -0.23 -14.59 -12.57
N LYS A 57 -0.71 -14.45 -13.82
CA LYS A 57 -0.29 -13.36 -14.71
C LYS A 57 -0.60 -11.97 -14.13
N GLN A 58 -1.73 -11.81 -13.46
CA GLN A 58 -2.09 -10.54 -12.82
C GLN A 58 -1.26 -10.30 -11.56
N ARG A 59 -1.02 -11.34 -10.75
CA ARG A 59 -0.14 -11.24 -9.58
C ARG A 59 1.28 -10.84 -9.98
N ALA A 60 1.85 -11.47 -11.03
CA ALA A 60 3.15 -11.07 -11.56
C ALA A 60 3.23 -9.58 -11.93
N LYS A 61 2.19 -9.07 -12.58
CA LYS A 61 2.09 -7.62 -12.87
C LYS A 61 1.99 -6.78 -11.60
N SER A 62 1.26 -7.24 -10.59
CA SER A 62 1.16 -6.52 -9.31
C SER A 62 2.49 -6.48 -8.57
N TYR A 63 3.28 -7.56 -8.57
CA TYR A 63 4.63 -7.57 -7.99
C TYR A 63 5.57 -6.59 -8.72
N MET A 64 5.48 -6.51 -10.04
CA MET A 64 6.22 -5.52 -10.82
C MET A 64 5.82 -4.09 -10.41
N GLU A 65 4.53 -3.82 -10.18
CA GLU A 65 4.08 -2.51 -9.69
C GLU A 65 4.60 -2.21 -8.28
N VAL A 66 4.65 -3.20 -7.39
CA VAL A 66 5.28 -3.03 -6.07
C VAL A 66 6.74 -2.59 -6.23
N ALA A 67 7.53 -3.28 -7.05
CA ALA A 67 8.92 -2.90 -7.31
C ALA A 67 9.04 -1.47 -7.88
N ARG A 68 8.14 -1.10 -8.79
CA ARG A 68 8.09 0.23 -9.38
C ARG A 68 7.85 1.32 -8.34
N TRP A 69 6.79 1.18 -7.54
CA TRP A 69 6.40 2.20 -6.56
C TRP A 69 7.34 2.28 -5.36
N MET A 70 8.02 1.19 -5.03
CA MET A 70 9.07 1.17 -4.02
C MET A 70 10.41 1.71 -4.55
N GLY A 71 10.49 2.11 -5.82
CA GLY A 71 11.65 2.79 -6.41
C GLY A 71 12.85 1.90 -6.71
N VAL A 72 12.65 0.59 -6.82
CA VAL A 72 13.74 -0.37 -7.12
C VAL A 72 14.06 -0.43 -8.63
N LEU A 73 13.14 0.06 -9.47
CA LEU A 73 13.29 0.07 -10.90
C LEU A 73 13.80 1.44 -11.39
N ASP A 74 15.08 1.59 -11.65
CA ASP A 74 15.71 2.86 -12.04
C ASP A 74 15.04 3.53 -13.25
N GLU A 75 14.65 2.75 -14.26
CA GLU A 75 13.98 3.27 -15.47
C GLU A 75 12.61 3.91 -15.18
N TYR A 76 11.99 3.56 -14.04
CA TYR A 76 10.68 4.02 -13.63
C TYR A 76 10.72 4.90 -12.37
N ALA A 77 11.91 5.33 -11.99
CA ALA A 77 12.08 6.17 -10.81
C ALA A 77 11.20 7.42 -10.91
N CYS A 78 10.35 7.60 -9.94
CA CYS A 78 9.55 8.81 -9.79
C CYS A 78 10.15 9.62 -8.64
N PRO A 79 11.07 10.54 -8.93
CA PRO A 79 11.64 11.37 -7.88
C PRO A 79 10.53 12.12 -7.15
N ALA A 80 10.66 12.24 -5.85
CA ALA A 80 9.68 12.84 -4.96
C ALA A 80 8.35 12.05 -4.78
N ILE A 81 8.34 10.75 -5.12
CA ILE A 81 7.27 9.83 -4.70
C ILE A 81 7.89 8.78 -3.78
N GLY A 82 7.29 8.58 -2.61
CA GLY A 82 7.49 7.42 -1.76
C GLY A 82 6.24 6.55 -1.75
N ALA A 83 6.37 5.27 -1.43
CA ALA A 83 5.23 4.38 -1.24
C ALA A 83 5.35 3.61 0.08
N ILE A 84 4.22 3.38 0.72
CA ILE A 84 4.08 2.45 1.84
C ILE A 84 3.00 1.46 1.44
N VAL A 85 3.36 0.18 1.44
CA VAL A 85 2.46 -0.91 1.06
C VAL A 85 2.16 -1.74 2.31
N ALA A 86 0.88 -1.87 2.66
CA ALA A 86 0.44 -2.71 3.77
C ALA A 86 -0.05 -4.06 3.25
N LEU A 87 0.42 -5.12 3.90
CA LEU A 87 0.08 -6.52 3.63
C LEU A 87 -0.34 -7.19 4.94
N THR A 88 -1.15 -8.24 4.85
CA THR A 88 -1.41 -9.13 6.00
C THR A 88 -0.19 -9.99 6.29
N ASP A 89 -0.02 -10.40 7.54
CA ASP A 89 1.11 -11.22 8.02
C ASP A 89 1.16 -12.62 7.39
N ASP A 90 0.03 -13.12 6.90
CA ASP A 90 -0.10 -14.41 6.22
C ASP A 90 0.15 -14.34 4.70
N PHE A 91 0.38 -13.14 4.14
CA PHE A 91 0.53 -12.97 2.69
C PHE A 91 1.68 -13.81 2.12
N GLN A 92 2.80 -13.86 2.82
CA GLN A 92 3.97 -14.62 2.37
C GLN A 92 3.63 -16.11 2.26
N SER A 93 3.04 -16.71 3.31
CA SER A 93 2.71 -18.13 3.33
C SER A 93 1.58 -18.47 2.35
N VAL A 94 0.46 -17.74 2.41
CA VAL A 94 -0.76 -18.05 1.63
C VAL A 94 -0.63 -17.70 0.14
N VAL A 95 0.16 -16.66 -0.19
CA VAL A 95 0.24 -16.20 -1.58
C VAL A 95 1.57 -16.56 -2.23
N LEU A 96 2.70 -16.25 -1.62
CA LEU A 96 3.99 -16.49 -2.27
C LEU A 96 4.38 -17.98 -2.21
N GLU A 97 4.24 -18.63 -1.06
CA GLU A 97 4.65 -20.02 -0.85
C GLU A 97 3.61 -21.01 -1.40
N ASP A 98 2.37 -20.97 -0.92
CA ASP A 98 1.32 -21.93 -1.35
C ASP A 98 1.06 -21.88 -2.85
N LYS A 99 1.06 -20.70 -3.45
CA LYS A 99 0.89 -20.55 -4.91
C LYS A 99 2.20 -20.71 -5.68
N GLN A 100 3.33 -20.84 -4.97
CA GLN A 100 4.67 -20.98 -5.54
C GLN A 100 5.05 -19.83 -6.50
N ASP A 101 4.61 -18.61 -6.21
CA ASP A 101 4.79 -17.49 -7.11
C ASP A 101 6.27 -17.11 -7.22
N SER A 102 7.01 -17.06 -6.13
CA SER A 102 8.46 -16.79 -6.13
C SER A 102 9.20 -17.76 -7.07
N ARG A 103 8.98 -19.06 -6.90
CA ARG A 103 9.61 -20.10 -7.69
C ARG A 103 9.26 -20.02 -9.18
N LYS A 104 7.97 -19.83 -9.51
CA LYS A 104 7.50 -19.71 -10.89
C LYS A 104 8.11 -18.51 -11.59
N LEU A 105 8.17 -17.37 -10.93
CA LEU A 105 8.74 -16.14 -11.47
C LEU A 105 10.25 -16.28 -11.67
N GLU A 106 10.98 -16.88 -10.72
CA GLU A 106 12.41 -17.15 -10.88
C GLU A 106 12.69 -18.06 -12.07
N GLN A 107 11.95 -19.15 -12.23
CA GLN A 107 12.09 -20.03 -13.40
C GLN A 107 11.85 -19.28 -14.71
N MET A 108 10.82 -18.46 -14.80
CA MET A 108 10.52 -17.68 -16.00
C MET A 108 11.56 -16.60 -16.27
N SER A 109 12.18 -16.04 -15.23
CA SER A 109 13.24 -15.04 -15.37
C SER A 109 14.55 -15.62 -15.90
N GLN A 110 14.79 -16.91 -15.71
CA GLN A 110 16.00 -17.60 -16.18
C GLN A 110 15.94 -18.03 -17.65
N GLY A 111 14.78 -17.96 -18.29
CA GLY A 111 14.58 -18.30 -19.70
C GLY A 111 13.51 -19.36 -19.93
N GLY A 112 13.47 -19.90 -21.15
CA GLY A 112 12.48 -20.90 -21.55
C GLY A 112 11.08 -20.32 -21.88
N VAL A 113 10.97 -18.99 -21.94
CA VAL A 113 9.77 -18.24 -22.31
C VAL A 113 10.13 -17.14 -23.31
N ALA A 114 9.13 -16.49 -23.91
CA ALA A 114 9.38 -15.35 -24.80
C ALA A 114 10.08 -14.19 -24.05
N ASP A 115 10.97 -13.48 -24.73
CA ASP A 115 11.81 -12.41 -24.16
C ASP A 115 11.03 -11.36 -23.37
N GLU A 116 9.86 -10.95 -23.86
CA GLU A 116 8.98 -10.00 -23.18
C GLU A 116 8.46 -10.57 -21.84
N VAL A 117 8.10 -11.84 -21.81
CA VAL A 117 7.62 -12.52 -20.60
C VAL A 117 8.76 -12.70 -19.60
N GLN A 118 9.96 -13.01 -20.08
CA GLN A 118 11.15 -13.10 -19.25
C GLN A 118 11.50 -11.76 -18.61
N ALA A 119 11.46 -10.67 -19.38
CA ALA A 119 11.69 -9.32 -18.87
C ALA A 119 10.67 -8.93 -17.78
N GLN A 120 9.38 -9.22 -18.03
CA GLN A 120 8.34 -8.99 -17.01
C GLN A 120 8.56 -9.84 -15.76
N ALA A 121 9.00 -11.09 -15.90
CA ALA A 121 9.27 -11.95 -14.76
C ALA A 121 10.46 -11.43 -13.93
N LEU A 122 11.52 -10.94 -14.57
CA LEU A 122 12.66 -10.30 -13.88
C LEU A 122 12.22 -9.12 -13.01
N LEU A 123 11.34 -8.26 -13.54
CA LEU A 123 10.81 -7.13 -12.77
C LEU A 123 9.89 -7.58 -11.63
N ALA A 124 9.07 -8.60 -11.87
CA ALA A 124 8.18 -9.16 -10.84
C ALA A 124 8.97 -9.82 -9.69
N VAL A 125 10.08 -10.49 -9.99
CA VAL A 125 11.00 -11.06 -8.98
C VAL A 125 11.51 -9.98 -8.03
N GLN A 126 11.80 -8.79 -8.52
CA GLN A 126 12.22 -7.68 -7.64
C GLN A 126 11.13 -7.30 -6.64
N GLY A 127 9.87 -7.24 -7.07
CA GLY A 127 8.74 -6.96 -6.18
C GLY A 127 8.51 -8.05 -5.14
N VAL A 128 8.67 -9.33 -5.53
CA VAL A 128 8.58 -10.45 -4.58
C VAL A 128 9.72 -10.36 -3.55
N ARG A 129 10.95 -10.09 -3.96
CA ARG A 129 12.09 -9.94 -3.05
C ARG A 129 11.91 -8.80 -2.05
N LEU A 130 11.29 -7.69 -2.45
CA LEU A 130 10.93 -6.61 -1.53
C LEU A 130 9.95 -7.11 -0.47
N ILE A 131 8.92 -7.85 -0.87
CA ILE A 131 7.93 -8.39 0.06
C ILE A 131 8.58 -9.39 1.03
N GLU A 132 9.44 -10.28 0.54
CA GLU A 132 10.10 -11.31 1.35
C GLU A 132 11.22 -10.76 2.27
N GLY A 133 11.96 -9.75 1.80
CA GLY A 133 13.18 -9.27 2.48
C GLY A 133 13.07 -7.93 3.17
N GLU A 134 12.17 -7.05 2.72
CA GLU A 134 12.10 -5.66 3.20
C GLU A 134 10.78 -5.35 3.95
N SER A 135 9.93 -6.36 4.15
CA SER A 135 8.71 -6.18 4.93
C SER A 135 9.02 -6.03 6.41
N GLU A 136 8.55 -4.95 7.02
CA GLU A 136 8.67 -4.70 8.45
C GLU A 136 7.43 -5.21 9.19
N PRO A 137 7.53 -6.23 10.04
CA PRO A 137 6.39 -6.76 10.76
C PRO A 137 5.90 -5.76 11.81
N LEU A 138 4.61 -5.45 11.79
CA LEU A 138 4.00 -4.64 12.85
C LEU A 138 3.92 -5.46 14.14
N ILE A 139 4.66 -5.02 15.14
CA ILE A 139 4.69 -5.66 16.46
C ILE A 139 3.36 -5.40 17.18
N ARG A 140 2.82 -6.42 17.82
CA ARG A 140 1.64 -6.25 18.69
C ARG A 140 1.93 -5.24 19.78
N PRO A 141 1.00 -4.31 20.04
CA PRO A 141 1.20 -3.36 21.12
C PRO A 141 1.28 -4.09 22.47
N TYR A 142 2.22 -3.66 23.30
CA TYR A 142 2.31 -4.12 24.68
C TYR A 142 1.10 -3.65 25.50
N ASP A 143 0.79 -4.35 26.59
CA ASP A 143 -0.33 -4.00 27.47
C ASP A 143 -0.29 -2.55 27.94
N SER A 144 0.89 -2.04 28.27
CA SER A 144 1.08 -0.63 28.65
C SER A 144 0.69 0.35 27.53
N MET A 145 0.89 -0.01 26.27
CA MET A 145 0.46 0.81 25.12
C MET A 145 -1.05 0.76 24.94
N VAL A 146 -1.65 -0.40 25.18
CA VAL A 146 -3.11 -0.57 25.15
C VAL A 146 -3.74 0.27 26.24
N ASP A 147 -3.21 0.25 27.47
CA ASP A 147 -3.70 1.05 28.59
C ASP A 147 -3.53 2.57 28.33
N ALA A 148 -2.40 2.99 27.80
CA ALA A 148 -2.19 4.40 27.42
C ALA A 148 -3.15 4.86 26.31
N LEU A 149 -3.42 4.01 25.34
CA LEU A 149 -4.40 4.28 24.28
C LEU A 149 -5.81 4.38 24.85
N TYR A 150 -6.19 3.49 25.78
CA TYR A 150 -7.46 3.52 26.46
C TYR A 150 -7.71 4.86 27.15
N GLU A 151 -6.76 5.32 27.98
CA GLU A 151 -6.91 6.60 28.68
C GLU A 151 -6.98 7.79 27.73
N ARG A 152 -6.19 7.75 26.64
CA ARG A 152 -6.23 8.80 25.62
C ARG A 152 -7.57 8.85 24.89
N LEU A 153 -8.12 7.68 24.50
CA LEU A 153 -9.43 7.58 23.86
C LEU A 153 -10.55 8.02 24.81
N ARG A 154 -10.48 7.63 26.08
CA ARG A 154 -11.42 8.04 27.10
C ARG A 154 -11.48 9.55 27.25
N SER A 155 -10.32 10.21 27.32
CA SER A 155 -10.21 11.67 27.36
C SER A 155 -10.77 12.32 26.10
N LEU A 156 -10.44 11.80 24.91
CA LEU A 156 -10.95 12.31 23.63
C LEU A 156 -12.47 12.18 23.54
N HIS A 157 -13.01 11.02 23.91
CA HIS A 157 -14.45 10.77 23.90
C HIS A 157 -15.18 11.69 24.87
N GLY A 158 -14.62 11.89 26.06
CA GLY A 158 -15.14 12.85 27.03
C GLY A 158 -15.18 14.28 26.50
N SER A 159 -14.10 14.72 25.88
CA SER A 159 -13.99 16.05 25.28
C SER A 159 -14.93 16.23 24.10
N ALA A 160 -15.05 15.22 23.23
CA ALA A 160 -15.89 15.28 22.03
C ALA A 160 -17.37 15.43 22.35
N TYR A 161 -17.83 14.82 23.44
CA TYR A 161 -19.24 14.79 23.85
C TYR A 161 -19.54 15.56 25.12
N SER A 162 -18.58 16.29 25.67
CA SER A 162 -18.71 17.10 26.88
C SER A 162 -19.27 16.31 28.08
N TRP A 163 -18.72 15.12 28.34
CA TRP A 163 -19.09 14.25 29.44
C TRP A 163 -17.88 13.52 30.03
N THR A 164 -18.07 12.82 31.15
CA THR A 164 -16.99 12.03 31.76
C THR A 164 -17.27 10.54 31.57
N PRO A 165 -16.58 9.89 30.61
CA PRO A 165 -16.73 8.45 30.38
C PRO A 165 -16.33 7.66 31.63
N PRO A 166 -17.19 6.77 32.16
CA PRO A 166 -16.83 5.92 33.29
C PRO A 166 -15.74 4.93 32.90
N PRO A 167 -14.96 4.44 33.88
CA PRO A 167 -14.02 3.36 33.60
C PRO A 167 -14.78 2.11 33.16
N ILE A 168 -14.26 1.46 32.12
CA ILE A 168 -14.74 0.15 31.68
C ILE A 168 -13.81 -0.88 32.29
N SER A 169 -14.33 -1.81 33.08
CA SER A 169 -13.59 -2.97 33.54
C SER A 169 -13.10 -3.74 32.34
N ALA A 170 -11.83 -4.08 32.34
CA ALA A 170 -11.06 -4.58 31.21
C ALA A 170 -11.88 -5.46 30.25
N VAL A 171 -11.98 -5.06 29.00
CA VAL A 171 -12.25 -6.00 27.90
C VAL A 171 -11.19 -7.08 28.04
N GLU A 172 -11.57 -8.35 28.17
CA GLU A 172 -10.61 -9.45 28.33
C GLU A 172 -9.51 -9.33 27.28
N LYS A 173 -8.28 -9.11 27.75
CA LYS A 173 -7.09 -8.99 26.89
C LYS A 173 -6.73 -10.38 26.39
N LEU A 174 -7.51 -10.90 25.45
CA LEU A 174 -7.19 -12.14 24.78
C LEU A 174 -5.98 -11.93 23.86
N SER A 175 -5.09 -12.88 23.82
CA SER A 175 -3.89 -12.83 22.95
C SER A 175 -4.22 -12.69 21.45
N SER A 176 -5.44 -13.00 21.06
CA SER A 176 -5.96 -12.89 19.70
C SER A 176 -6.67 -11.56 19.39
N THR A 177 -6.95 -10.73 20.42
CA THR A 177 -7.72 -9.50 20.22
C THR A 177 -6.90 -8.45 19.48
N ARG A 178 -7.41 -7.99 18.35
CA ARG A 178 -6.76 -6.94 17.54
C ARG A 178 -7.03 -5.56 18.15
N MET A 179 -6.11 -4.62 17.99
CA MET A 179 -6.28 -3.24 18.49
C MET A 179 -7.60 -2.59 18.06
N ARG A 180 -8.05 -2.85 16.84
CA ARG A 180 -9.33 -2.37 16.32
C ARG A 180 -10.52 -2.83 17.18
N GLU A 181 -10.48 -4.04 17.71
CA GLU A 181 -11.56 -4.62 18.54
C GLU A 181 -11.61 -3.94 19.91
N TYR A 182 -10.45 -3.67 20.52
CA TYR A 182 -10.40 -2.88 21.76
C TYR A 182 -10.99 -1.49 21.57
N VAL A 183 -10.53 -0.76 20.55
CA VAL A 183 -11.00 0.60 20.27
C VAL A 183 -12.52 0.62 20.03
N ARG A 184 -13.02 -0.30 19.20
CA ARG A 184 -14.46 -0.40 18.92
C ARG A 184 -15.26 -0.76 20.18
N GLY A 185 -14.78 -1.71 20.96
CA GLY A 185 -15.45 -2.13 22.21
C GLY A 185 -15.57 -0.96 23.19
N TRP A 186 -14.49 -0.23 23.45
CA TRP A 186 -14.49 0.91 24.35
C TRP A 186 -15.41 2.04 23.87
N ILE A 187 -15.31 2.42 22.61
CA ILE A 187 -16.15 3.48 22.04
C ILE A 187 -17.64 3.08 22.11
N THR A 188 -17.97 1.85 21.70
CA THR A 188 -19.34 1.36 21.74
C THR A 188 -19.91 1.36 23.17
N GLU A 189 -19.13 0.90 24.15
CA GLU A 189 -19.56 0.87 25.56
C GLU A 189 -19.78 2.28 26.12
N TRP A 190 -18.88 3.23 25.82
CA TRP A 190 -19.09 4.63 26.23
C TRP A 190 -20.28 5.27 25.53
N ASP A 191 -20.50 5.03 24.26
CA ASP A 191 -21.66 5.52 23.53
C ASP A 191 -22.97 4.97 24.11
N LEU A 192 -23.04 3.69 24.43
CA LEU A 192 -24.19 3.07 25.06
C LEU A 192 -24.50 3.72 26.44
N ARG A 193 -23.47 3.87 27.27
CA ARG A 193 -23.65 4.50 28.61
C ARG A 193 -24.01 6.00 28.54
N ARG A 194 -23.56 6.68 27.49
CA ARG A 194 -23.90 8.10 27.26
C ARG A 194 -25.33 8.27 26.75
N LEU A 195 -25.77 7.38 25.87
CA LEU A 195 -27.09 7.46 25.22
C LEU A 195 -28.22 6.85 26.08
N TYR A 196 -27.85 5.89 26.94
CA TYR A 196 -28.76 5.15 27.81
C TYR A 196 -28.19 5.13 29.24
N PRO A 197 -28.22 6.30 29.95
CA PRO A 197 -27.66 6.45 31.27
C PRO A 197 -28.39 5.65 32.36
#